data_720108e8004cc462b3991bb7e67c8193
#
_entry.id   720108e8004cc462b3991bb7e67c8193
#
_cell.length_a   1.000
_cell.length_b   1.000
_cell.length_c   1.000
_cell.angle_alpha   90.00
_cell.angle_beta   90.00
_cell.angle_gamma   90.00
#
_symmetry.space_group_name_H-M   'P 1'
#
loop_
_entity.id
_entity.type
_entity.pdbx_description
1 polymer ?
#
loop_
_entity_poly.entity_id
_entity_poly.type
_entity_poly.pdbx_seq_one_letter_code
_entity_poly.pdbx_strand_id
1 'polypeptide(L)'
;MLQFEFDIRDHKINNNESKGIQLALSISFMICATLFFIFISYLNFFPFSEYILLVLVITSLYFIGLLLGCKFLYPKEYLTINARKLTYKTGWKNKQLKVYLKDIKDFTITDQELIIILKSKEKIPIDLCCFSDQAISILKSYLNV
;
A
#
# COMPACT_ATOMS: atom_id res chain seq x y z
N MET A 1 18.68 -15.54 14.22
CA MET A 1 17.24 -15.44 14.57
C MET A 1 16.49 -15.26 13.26
N LEU A 2 15.79 -16.29 12.78
CA LEU A 2 15.08 -16.22 11.49
C LEU A 2 13.88 -15.26 11.65
N GLN A 3 13.83 -14.26 10.79
CA GLN A 3 12.73 -13.28 10.72
C GLN A 3 12.26 -13.28 9.27
N PHE A 4 10.97 -13.49 9.07
CA PHE A 4 10.33 -13.28 7.78
C PHE A 4 9.69 -11.89 7.78
N GLU A 5 10.01 -11.09 6.77
CA GLU A 5 9.42 -9.78 6.57
C GLU A 5 9.10 -9.60 5.09
N PHE A 6 7.86 -9.27 4.79
CA PHE A 6 7.37 -8.99 3.45
C PHE A 6 6.62 -7.68 3.42
N ASP A 7 7.10 -6.72 2.62
CA ASP A 7 6.45 -5.45 2.38
C ASP A 7 5.57 -5.55 1.12
N ILE A 8 4.26 -5.59 1.34
CA ILE A 8 3.25 -5.71 0.26
C ILE A 8 3.28 -4.50 -0.68
N ARG A 9 3.76 -3.34 -0.21
CA ARG A 9 3.86 -2.12 -1.02
C ARG A 9 4.76 -2.30 -2.24
N ASP A 10 5.85 -3.05 -2.10
CA ASP A 10 6.79 -3.27 -3.20
C ASP A 10 6.11 -4.00 -4.36
N HIS A 11 5.26 -4.98 -4.06
CA HIS A 11 4.47 -5.66 -5.08
C HIS A 11 3.45 -4.72 -5.74
N LYS A 12 2.73 -3.92 -4.96
CA LYS A 12 1.75 -2.94 -5.47
C LYS A 12 2.40 -1.85 -6.32
N ILE A 13 3.58 -1.39 -5.94
CA ILE A 13 4.33 -0.39 -6.72
C ILE A 13 4.78 -0.97 -8.06
N ASN A 14 5.29 -2.20 -8.05
CA ASN A 14 5.80 -2.84 -9.26
C ASN A 14 4.68 -3.25 -10.22
N ASN A 15 3.56 -3.74 -9.70
CA ASN A 15 2.39 -4.21 -10.47
C ASN A 15 1.25 -3.18 -10.50
N ASN A 16 1.59 -1.89 -10.49
CA ASN A 16 0.58 -0.84 -10.50
C ASN A 16 -0.13 -0.74 -11.85
N GLU A 17 -1.28 -1.39 -11.96
CA GLU A 17 -2.15 -1.36 -13.15
C GLU A 17 -2.72 0.03 -13.42
N SER A 18 -2.77 0.91 -12.42
CA SER A 18 -3.30 2.26 -12.55
C SER A 18 -2.27 3.31 -13.02
N LYS A 19 -1.05 2.92 -13.40
CA LYS A 19 0.01 3.85 -13.84
C LYS A 19 -0.44 4.76 -14.96
N GLY A 20 -1.16 4.22 -15.96
CA GLY A 20 -1.69 5.00 -17.08
C GLY A 20 -2.69 6.08 -16.63
N ILE A 21 -3.59 5.74 -15.73
CA ILE A 21 -4.58 6.67 -15.17
C ILE A 21 -3.89 7.74 -14.32
N GLN A 22 -2.94 7.35 -13.49
CA GLN A 22 -2.16 8.29 -12.66
C GLN A 22 -1.36 9.26 -13.51
N LEU A 23 -0.77 8.81 -14.62
CA LEU A 23 -0.07 9.66 -15.59
C LEU A 23 -1.03 10.66 -16.24
N ALA A 24 -2.17 10.18 -16.73
CA ALA A 24 -3.19 11.03 -17.34
C ALA A 24 -3.70 12.10 -16.37
N LEU A 25 -3.97 11.74 -15.12
CA LEU A 25 -4.37 12.67 -14.06
C LEU A 25 -3.27 13.70 -13.76
N SER A 26 -2.02 13.26 -13.63
CA SER A 26 -0.89 14.16 -13.39
C SER A 26 -0.76 15.21 -14.49
N ILE A 27 -0.79 14.79 -15.76
CA ILE A 27 -0.74 15.68 -16.91
C ILE A 27 -1.93 16.64 -16.93
N SER A 28 -3.14 16.12 -16.69
CA SER A 28 -4.37 16.91 -16.66
C SER A 28 -4.31 18.01 -15.59
N PHE A 29 -3.89 17.69 -14.37
CA PHE A 29 -3.74 18.69 -13.31
C PHE A 29 -2.65 19.72 -13.61
N MET A 30 -1.55 19.33 -14.24
CA MET A 30 -0.50 20.28 -14.66
C MET A 30 -0.99 21.24 -15.74
N ILE A 31 -1.74 20.74 -16.74
CA ILE A 31 -2.35 21.57 -17.77
C ILE A 31 -3.34 22.56 -17.12
N CYS A 32 -4.22 22.08 -16.25
CA CYS A 32 -5.18 22.92 -15.52
C CYS A 32 -4.46 24.01 -14.70
N ALA A 33 -3.38 23.66 -13.99
CA ALA A 33 -2.59 24.62 -13.22
C ALA A 33 -1.97 25.70 -14.12
N THR A 34 -1.44 25.31 -15.28
CA THR A 34 -0.84 26.24 -16.23
C THR A 34 -1.88 27.19 -16.83
N LEU A 35 -3.02 26.66 -17.27
CA LEU A 35 -4.12 27.48 -17.81
C LEU A 35 -4.66 28.42 -16.76
N PHE A 36 -4.82 27.96 -15.53
CA PHE A 36 -5.30 28.78 -14.42
C PHE A 36 -4.30 29.88 -14.05
N PHE A 37 -2.99 29.59 -14.09
CA PHE A 37 -1.95 30.59 -13.88
C PHE A 37 -1.99 31.70 -14.95
N ILE A 38 -2.14 31.31 -16.22
CA ILE A 38 -2.30 32.26 -17.33
C ILE A 38 -3.53 33.13 -17.11
N PHE A 39 -4.67 32.50 -16.77
CA PHE A 39 -5.93 33.19 -16.53
C PHE A 39 -5.82 34.23 -15.39
N ILE A 40 -5.19 33.86 -14.27
CA ILE A 40 -4.94 34.80 -13.15
C ILE A 40 -4.06 35.97 -13.59
N SER A 41 -3.02 35.70 -14.38
CA SER A 41 -2.09 36.72 -14.85
C SER A 41 -2.76 37.78 -15.73
N TYR A 42 -3.83 37.39 -16.43
CA TYR A 42 -4.62 38.31 -17.26
C TYR A 42 -5.69 39.08 -16.50
N LEU A 43 -6.33 38.50 -15.52
CA LEU A 43 -7.55 39.03 -14.91
C LEU A 43 -7.35 39.78 -13.59
N ASN A 44 -6.19 39.66 -12.94
CA ASN A 44 -5.80 40.36 -11.69
C ASN A 44 -6.88 40.42 -10.57
N PHE A 45 -7.98 39.62 -10.64
CA PHE A 45 -9.19 39.91 -9.90
C PHE A 45 -9.76 38.73 -9.08
N PHE A 46 -9.02 37.62 -8.93
CA PHE A 46 -9.59 36.46 -8.23
C PHE A 46 -9.04 36.35 -6.79
N PRO A 47 -9.85 36.65 -5.76
CA PRO A 47 -9.47 36.35 -4.39
C PRO A 47 -9.28 34.84 -4.25
N PHE A 48 -8.26 34.40 -3.54
CA PHE A 48 -7.89 32.99 -3.35
C PHE A 48 -7.30 32.25 -4.56
N SER A 49 -6.96 32.92 -5.63
CA SER A 49 -6.35 32.32 -6.82
C SER A 49 -5.05 31.57 -6.51
N GLU A 50 -4.24 32.08 -5.59
CA GLU A 50 -2.98 31.46 -5.15
C GLU A 50 -3.22 30.11 -4.46
N TYR A 51 -4.28 30.00 -3.66
CA TYR A 51 -4.62 28.74 -2.99
C TYR A 51 -5.10 27.66 -3.98
N ILE A 52 -5.90 28.06 -4.97
CA ILE A 52 -6.35 27.11 -6.03
C ILE A 52 -5.15 26.61 -6.83
N LEU A 53 -4.25 27.52 -7.22
CA LEU A 53 -3.03 27.14 -7.92
C LEU A 53 -2.17 26.17 -7.08
N LEU A 54 -1.98 26.50 -5.81
CA LEU A 54 -1.24 25.65 -4.88
C LEU A 54 -1.85 24.25 -4.79
N VAL A 55 -3.17 24.12 -4.67
CA VAL A 55 -3.87 22.85 -4.61
C VAL A 55 -3.65 22.04 -5.90
N LEU A 56 -3.77 22.68 -7.07
CA LEU A 56 -3.55 22.01 -8.37
C LEU A 56 -2.12 21.47 -8.49
N VAL A 57 -1.12 22.27 -8.10
CA VAL A 57 0.29 21.87 -8.14
C VAL A 57 0.56 20.73 -7.16
N ILE A 58 0.09 20.83 -5.92
CA ILE A 58 0.27 19.76 -4.91
C ILE A 58 -0.38 18.46 -5.39
N THR A 59 -1.59 18.53 -5.95
CA THR A 59 -2.29 17.36 -6.47
C THR A 59 -1.52 16.71 -7.62
N SER A 60 -0.96 17.51 -8.53
CA SER A 60 -0.12 16.99 -9.60
C SER A 60 1.13 16.31 -9.06
N LEU A 61 1.84 16.95 -8.11
CA LEU A 61 3.03 16.38 -7.47
C LEU A 61 2.71 15.07 -6.72
N TYR A 62 1.53 14.98 -6.11
CA TYR A 62 1.07 13.74 -5.47
C TYR A 62 0.98 12.59 -6.48
N PHE A 63 0.33 12.80 -7.64
CA PHE A 63 0.25 11.78 -8.68
C PHE A 63 1.61 11.42 -9.27
N ILE A 64 2.50 12.41 -9.46
CA ILE A 64 3.89 12.15 -9.88
C ILE A 64 4.61 11.28 -8.84
N GLY A 65 4.46 11.59 -7.57
CA GLY A 65 5.03 10.79 -6.49
C GLY A 65 4.54 9.33 -6.47
N LEU A 66 3.25 9.12 -6.75
CA LEU A 66 2.70 7.77 -6.92
C LEU A 66 3.31 7.04 -8.13
N LEU A 67 3.46 7.73 -9.27
CA LEU A 67 4.09 7.18 -10.48
C LEU A 67 5.55 6.78 -10.25
N LEU A 68 6.29 7.59 -9.49
CA LEU A 68 7.67 7.32 -9.11
C LEU A 68 7.81 6.23 -8.03
N GLY A 69 6.68 5.72 -7.51
CA GLY A 69 6.70 4.68 -6.49
C GLY A 69 7.19 5.16 -5.12
N CYS A 70 6.93 6.42 -4.76
CA CYS A 70 7.30 6.93 -3.45
C CYS A 70 6.58 6.17 -2.34
N LYS A 71 7.27 5.26 -1.66
CA LYS A 71 6.70 4.35 -0.64
C LYS A 71 5.90 5.05 0.46
N PHE A 72 6.21 6.30 0.80
CA PHE A 72 5.49 7.05 1.84
C PHE A 72 4.07 7.44 1.44
N LEU A 73 3.77 7.48 0.12
CA LEU A 73 2.43 7.76 -0.42
C LEU A 73 1.53 6.52 -0.44
N TYR A 74 2.09 5.34 -0.26
CA TYR A 74 1.33 4.10 -0.19
C TYR A 74 1.05 3.72 1.27
N PRO A 75 -0.12 3.11 1.56
CA PRO A 75 -0.42 2.63 2.90
C PRO A 75 0.63 1.63 3.37
N LYS A 76 0.99 1.67 4.65
CA LYS A 76 1.90 0.67 5.22
C LYS A 76 1.20 -0.68 5.27
N GLU A 77 1.63 -1.60 4.42
CA GLU A 77 1.10 -2.96 4.31
C GLU A 77 2.26 -3.94 4.41
N TYR A 78 2.23 -4.79 5.41
CA TYR A 78 3.31 -5.74 5.65
C TYR A 78 2.85 -6.97 6.42
N LEU A 79 3.55 -8.07 6.19
CA LEU A 79 3.50 -9.29 7.00
C LEU A 79 4.89 -9.54 7.59
N THR A 80 4.98 -9.57 8.91
CA THR A 80 6.23 -9.94 9.61
C THR A 80 5.98 -11.10 10.55
N ILE A 81 6.86 -12.10 10.50
CA ILE A 81 6.86 -13.22 11.41
C ILE A 81 8.20 -13.24 12.15
N ASN A 82 8.15 -13.03 13.44
CA ASN A 82 9.29 -13.10 14.33
C ASN A 82 9.17 -14.36 15.20
N ALA A 83 10.23 -14.71 15.93
CA ALA A 83 10.25 -15.87 16.82
C ALA A 83 9.11 -15.95 17.86
N ARG A 84 8.39 -14.85 18.12
CA ARG A 84 7.34 -14.78 19.16
C ARG A 84 5.97 -14.38 18.65
N LYS A 85 5.90 -13.64 17.53
CA LYS A 85 4.65 -13.04 17.03
C LYS A 85 4.63 -12.95 15.52
N LEU A 86 3.44 -13.10 14.98
CA LEU A 86 3.05 -12.72 13.63
C LEU A 86 2.38 -11.36 13.67
N THR A 87 2.77 -10.47 12.78
CA THR A 87 2.19 -9.14 12.68
C THR A 87 1.78 -8.89 11.24
N TYR A 88 0.53 -8.53 11.04
CA TYR A 88 -0.05 -8.24 9.73
C TYR A 88 -0.76 -6.91 9.73
N LYS A 89 -0.55 -6.11 8.68
CA LYS A 89 -1.22 -4.83 8.50
C LYS A 89 -1.56 -4.62 7.03
N THR A 90 -2.79 -4.21 6.76
CA THR A 90 -3.26 -3.78 5.44
C THR A 90 -3.94 -2.42 5.52
N GLY A 91 -3.69 -1.59 4.50
CA GLY A 91 -4.37 -0.30 4.31
C GLY A 91 -4.08 0.77 5.38
N TRP A 92 -4.68 1.94 5.17
CA TRP A 92 -4.50 3.10 6.04
C TRP A 92 -5.26 2.98 7.36
N LYS A 93 -6.50 2.47 7.30
CA LYS A 93 -7.45 2.49 8.41
C LYS A 93 -7.41 1.22 9.27
N ASN A 94 -6.91 0.12 8.73
CA ASN A 94 -6.94 -1.16 9.42
C ASN A 94 -5.97 -1.19 10.57
N LYS A 95 -6.45 -1.67 11.71
CA LYS A 95 -5.59 -1.90 12.88
C LYS A 95 -4.59 -3.01 12.58
N GLN A 96 -3.40 -2.86 13.12
CA GLN A 96 -2.38 -3.89 13.05
C GLN A 96 -2.85 -5.13 13.80
N LEU A 97 -2.94 -6.26 13.09
CA LEU A 97 -3.18 -7.57 13.69
C LEU A 97 -1.87 -8.09 14.30
N LYS A 98 -1.90 -8.48 15.54
CA LYS A 98 -0.77 -9.10 16.25
C LYS A 98 -1.23 -10.42 16.84
N VAL A 99 -0.61 -11.51 16.42
CA VAL A 99 -0.89 -12.86 16.92
C VAL A 99 0.40 -13.44 17.49
N TYR A 100 0.35 -13.94 18.72
CA TYR A 100 1.50 -14.62 19.29
C TYR A 100 1.57 -16.05 18.77
N LEU A 101 2.75 -16.52 18.37
CA LEU A 101 2.95 -17.86 17.82
C LEU A 101 2.52 -18.96 18.82
N LYS A 102 2.66 -18.71 20.12
CA LYS A 102 2.22 -19.63 21.18
C LYS A 102 0.70 -19.88 21.21
N ASP A 103 -0.10 -18.91 20.69
CA ASP A 103 -1.55 -18.96 20.69
C ASP A 103 -2.09 -19.59 19.39
N ILE A 104 -1.21 -19.85 18.43
CA ILE A 104 -1.55 -20.49 17.17
C ILE A 104 -1.55 -22.01 17.38
N LYS A 105 -2.58 -22.65 16.85
CA LYS A 105 -2.72 -24.12 16.86
C LYS A 105 -2.17 -24.69 15.55
N ASP A 106 -2.52 -24.07 14.43
CA ASP A 106 -2.22 -24.59 13.11
C ASP A 106 -2.26 -23.49 12.06
N PHE A 107 -1.65 -23.74 10.90
CA PHE A 107 -1.66 -22.87 9.74
C PHE A 107 -2.16 -23.65 8.52
N THR A 108 -3.04 -23.06 7.76
CA THR A 108 -3.46 -23.60 6.46
C THR A 108 -3.15 -22.57 5.38
N ILE A 109 -2.33 -22.92 4.39
CA ILE A 109 -1.99 -22.04 3.26
C ILE A 109 -2.66 -22.60 2.02
N THR A 110 -3.55 -21.80 1.43
CA THR A 110 -4.07 -21.96 0.08
C THR A 110 -3.30 -21.03 -0.85
N ASP A 111 -3.55 -21.10 -2.17
CA ASP A 111 -2.84 -20.25 -3.14
C ASP A 111 -3.12 -18.75 -2.97
N GLN A 112 -4.21 -18.39 -2.31
CA GLN A 112 -4.65 -17.00 -2.14
C GLN A 112 -4.78 -16.54 -0.69
N GLU A 113 -4.80 -17.46 0.28
CA GLU A 113 -5.04 -17.13 1.69
C GLU A 113 -4.17 -17.94 2.64
N LEU A 114 -3.68 -17.27 3.67
CA LEU A 114 -3.12 -17.91 4.87
C LEU A 114 -4.17 -17.85 5.96
N ILE A 115 -4.69 -19.00 6.36
CA ILE A 115 -5.64 -19.12 7.46
C ILE A 115 -4.87 -19.52 8.72
N ILE A 116 -4.88 -18.65 9.72
CA ILE A 116 -4.30 -18.93 11.04
C ILE A 116 -5.39 -19.46 11.95
N ILE A 117 -5.20 -20.66 12.50
CA ILE A 117 -6.11 -21.29 13.44
C ILE A 117 -5.55 -21.10 14.85
N LEU A 118 -6.26 -20.35 15.67
CA LEU A 118 -5.88 -20.13 17.06
C LEU A 118 -6.30 -21.31 17.94
N LYS A 119 -5.66 -21.44 19.10
CA LYS A 119 -6.07 -22.41 20.14
C LYS A 119 -7.49 -22.16 20.65
N SER A 120 -7.97 -20.92 20.55
CA SER A 120 -9.37 -20.54 20.81
C SER A 120 -10.37 -21.04 19.76
N LYS A 121 -9.91 -21.71 18.69
CA LYS A 121 -10.68 -22.12 17.50
C LYS A 121 -11.10 -20.97 16.58
N GLU A 122 -10.68 -19.75 16.85
CA GLU A 122 -10.85 -18.61 15.98
C GLU A 122 -9.97 -18.77 14.73
N LYS A 123 -10.51 -18.44 13.56
CA LYS A 123 -9.80 -18.47 12.28
C LYS A 123 -9.55 -17.04 11.80
N ILE A 124 -8.31 -16.73 11.50
CA ILE A 124 -7.91 -15.42 11.01
C ILE A 124 -7.40 -15.60 9.58
N PRO A 125 -8.17 -15.16 8.56
CA PRO A 125 -7.73 -15.17 7.17
C PRO A 125 -6.79 -13.99 6.91
N ILE A 126 -5.70 -14.24 6.21
CA ILE A 126 -4.76 -13.25 5.69
C ILE A 126 -4.70 -13.44 4.19
N ASP A 127 -5.05 -12.40 3.44
CA ASP A 127 -5.03 -12.39 2.00
C ASP A 127 -3.58 -12.39 1.48
N LEU A 128 -3.26 -13.34 0.61
CA LEU A 128 -1.95 -13.51 -0.03
C LEU A 128 -1.94 -13.08 -1.51
N CYS A 129 -3.02 -12.53 -2.05
CA CYS A 129 -3.12 -12.11 -3.45
C CYS A 129 -1.98 -11.19 -3.92
N CYS A 130 -1.41 -10.41 -2.99
CA CYS A 130 -0.33 -9.47 -3.27
C CYS A 130 1.07 -10.05 -3.01
N PHE A 131 1.17 -11.34 -2.70
CA PHE A 131 2.44 -12.02 -2.45
C PHE A 131 2.93 -12.69 -3.73
N SER A 132 4.24 -12.61 -3.99
CA SER A 132 4.85 -13.38 -5.07
C SER A 132 4.94 -14.86 -4.70
N ASP A 133 4.98 -15.74 -5.70
CA ASP A 133 5.14 -17.19 -5.50
C ASP A 133 6.40 -17.52 -4.67
N GLN A 134 7.46 -16.74 -4.87
CA GLN A 134 8.69 -16.85 -4.08
C GLN A 134 8.45 -16.52 -2.61
N ALA A 135 7.71 -15.45 -2.31
CA ALA A 135 7.38 -15.07 -0.95
C ALA A 135 6.50 -16.13 -0.27
N ILE A 136 5.54 -16.70 -1.01
CA ILE A 136 4.67 -17.78 -0.53
C ILE A 136 5.50 -19.04 -0.25
N SER A 137 6.44 -19.40 -1.12
CA SER A 137 7.31 -20.57 -0.90
C SER A 137 8.21 -20.40 0.33
N ILE A 138 8.77 -19.21 0.53
CA ILE A 138 9.55 -18.88 1.73
C ILE A 138 8.66 -18.92 2.97
N LEU A 139 7.45 -18.38 2.88
CA LEU A 139 6.47 -18.40 3.97
C LEU A 139 6.10 -19.83 4.36
N LYS A 140 5.84 -20.72 3.38
CA LYS A 140 5.58 -22.15 3.60
C LYS A 140 6.76 -22.83 4.30
N SER A 141 7.98 -22.59 3.83
CA SER A 141 9.17 -23.16 4.45
C SER A 141 9.39 -22.66 5.89
N TYR A 142 9.02 -21.39 6.15
CA TYR A 142 9.15 -20.79 7.49
C TYR A 142 8.12 -21.33 8.49
N LEU A 143 6.92 -21.63 8.02
CA LEU A 143 5.83 -22.16 8.84
C LEU A 143 5.87 -23.69 8.95
N ASN A 144 6.80 -24.39 8.27
CA ASN A 144 6.89 -25.87 8.19
C ASN A 144 5.57 -26.51 7.70
N VAL A 145 4.92 -25.89 6.73
CA VAL A 145 3.67 -26.36 6.10
C VAL A 145 3.94 -26.84 4.69
#